data_5bd20dc8cfa2d784e3f3aaf8d013db22
#
_entry.id   5bd20dc8cfa2d784e3f3aaf8d013db22
#
_cell.length_a   1.000
_cell.length_b   1.000
_cell.length_c   1.000
_cell.angle_alpha   90.00
_cell.angle_beta   90.00
_cell.angle_gamma   90.00
#
_symmetry.space_group_name_H-M   'P 1'
#
loop_
_entity.id
_entity.type
_entity.pdbx_description
1 polymer ?
#
loop_
_entity_poly.entity_id
_entity_poly.type
_entity_poly.pdbx_seq_one_letter_code
_entity_poly.pdbx_strand_id
1 'polypeptide(L)'
;MKNKCMLVAVLLLLSGTISAKVVLPPMFSDNMVLQQQADAPIWGEAKPMKAVKVTTSWDGKTYETLADKEGRWKLSVRTPEAGGPYELTLTDGQKLVLKNVMIGEVWICSGQSNMEMPLKGWGKVLDYEKEIAAANHPNIRLLHVEHVTSTQPETDIKIRDNGWQVCSPLTVPEFSATAYFFGREISEKQNVPVGLIHTSWGGTNVESWISGKVLQEMPDFSKVVEDIRAMPDKAAMKADYLKALEAWNNRVDEGFAAGKPVRAEVSLDDKAWGKLNFPGMVDQQGLGDFDGLIWLRRTVDIPASWAGKKVQLVLGA
;
A
#
# COMPACT_ATOMS: atom_id res chain seq x y z
N MET A 1 0.86 -8.43 -76.79
CA MET A 1 0.58 -9.47 -75.82
C MET A 1 1.21 -9.07 -74.52
N LYS A 2 0.43 -8.61 -73.55
CA LYS A 2 0.93 -8.13 -72.24
C LYS A 2 0.55 -9.13 -71.17
N ASN A 3 1.55 -9.80 -70.66
CA ASN A 3 1.40 -10.72 -69.52
C ASN A 3 1.24 -9.92 -68.23
N LYS A 4 0.07 -10.04 -67.58
CA LYS A 4 -0.15 -9.54 -66.22
C LYS A 4 0.22 -10.65 -65.25
N CYS A 5 1.34 -10.53 -64.57
CA CYS A 5 1.64 -11.33 -63.39
C CYS A 5 0.77 -10.87 -62.23
N MET A 6 -0.10 -11.75 -61.76
CA MET A 6 -0.95 -11.54 -60.58
C MET A 6 -0.14 -12.01 -59.36
N LEU A 7 0.32 -11.03 -58.55
CA LEU A 7 1.00 -11.31 -57.29
C LEU A 7 -0.05 -11.59 -56.21
N VAL A 8 -0.21 -12.84 -55.84
CA VAL A 8 -1.04 -13.25 -54.70
C VAL A 8 -0.20 -13.09 -53.42
N ALA A 9 -0.45 -12.02 -52.68
CA ALA A 9 0.12 -11.85 -51.36
C ALA A 9 -0.65 -12.69 -50.33
N VAL A 10 -0.03 -13.79 -49.94
CA VAL A 10 -0.51 -14.63 -48.81
C VAL A 10 -0.16 -13.89 -47.50
N LEU A 11 -1.13 -13.21 -46.92
CA LEU A 11 -1.02 -12.71 -45.55
C LEU A 11 -1.14 -13.89 -44.60
N LEU A 12 0.00 -14.42 -44.17
CA LEU A 12 0.07 -15.28 -42.99
C LEU A 12 -0.24 -14.45 -41.75
N LEU A 13 -1.49 -14.48 -41.33
CA LEU A 13 -1.90 -14.08 -40.00
C LEU A 13 -1.23 -15.04 -39.00
N LEU A 14 -0.08 -14.64 -38.47
CA LEU A 14 0.46 -15.20 -37.24
C LEU A 14 -0.49 -14.78 -36.11
N SER A 15 -1.53 -15.55 -35.91
CA SER A 15 -2.30 -15.52 -34.66
C SER A 15 -1.39 -16.11 -33.58
N GLY A 16 -0.51 -15.28 -33.05
CA GLY A 16 0.14 -15.56 -31.78
C GLY A 16 -0.98 -15.79 -30.76
N THR A 17 -1.20 -17.04 -30.38
CA THR A 17 -2.05 -17.35 -29.23
C THR A 17 -1.39 -16.70 -28.03
N ILE A 18 -1.84 -15.50 -27.66
CA ILE A 18 -1.58 -14.95 -26.34
C ILE A 18 -2.24 -15.95 -25.40
N SER A 19 -1.43 -16.86 -24.86
CA SER A 19 -1.87 -17.81 -23.85
C SER A 19 -2.07 -17.00 -22.58
N ALA A 20 -3.30 -16.60 -22.30
CA ALA A 20 -3.64 -15.94 -21.06
C ALA A 20 -3.38 -16.95 -19.92
N LYS A 21 -2.53 -16.56 -18.99
CA LYS A 21 -2.29 -17.27 -17.74
C LYS A 21 -3.27 -16.76 -16.70
N VAL A 22 -3.69 -17.64 -15.77
CA VAL A 22 -4.43 -17.21 -14.57
C VAL A 22 -3.69 -16.03 -13.91
N VAL A 23 -4.40 -14.94 -13.68
CA VAL A 23 -3.92 -13.76 -12.95
C VAL A 23 -4.62 -13.75 -11.59
N LEU A 24 -3.84 -13.61 -10.55
CA LEU A 24 -4.34 -13.56 -9.18
C LEU A 24 -4.18 -12.16 -8.59
N PRO A 25 -5.10 -11.71 -7.74
CA PRO A 25 -4.86 -10.58 -6.86
C PRO A 25 -3.57 -10.76 -6.05
N PRO A 26 -2.85 -9.67 -5.74
CA PRO A 26 -1.56 -9.75 -5.05
C PRO A 26 -1.63 -10.43 -3.67
N MET A 27 -2.80 -10.46 -3.06
CA MET A 27 -3.00 -11.18 -1.79
C MET A 27 -2.86 -12.71 -1.92
N PHE A 28 -2.95 -13.27 -3.14
CA PHE A 28 -2.66 -14.67 -3.40
C PHE A 28 -1.26 -14.80 -3.98
N SER A 29 -0.30 -15.01 -3.12
CA SER A 29 1.12 -15.15 -3.49
C SER A 29 1.78 -16.26 -2.70
N ASP A 30 3.00 -16.58 -3.05
CA ASP A 30 3.84 -17.44 -2.23
C ASP A 30 3.86 -16.93 -0.77
N ASN A 31 4.07 -17.82 0.17
CA ASN A 31 4.11 -17.57 1.62
C ASN A 31 2.76 -17.18 2.26
N MET A 32 1.64 -17.13 1.53
CA MET A 32 0.34 -16.78 2.10
C MET A 32 -0.12 -17.75 3.19
N VAL A 33 -1.05 -17.28 4.03
CA VAL A 33 -1.79 -18.11 4.98
C VAL A 33 -3.26 -18.15 4.56
N LEU A 34 -3.85 -19.32 4.56
CA LEU A 34 -5.29 -19.52 4.45
C LEU A 34 -5.89 -19.89 5.80
N GLN A 35 -7.10 -19.39 6.07
CA GLN A 35 -7.83 -19.73 7.30
C GLN A 35 -8.04 -21.23 7.39
N GLN A 36 -7.72 -21.82 8.56
CA GLN A 36 -7.92 -23.26 8.81
C GLN A 36 -9.40 -23.64 8.93
N GLN A 37 -9.72 -24.91 8.66
CA GLN A 37 -11.04 -25.51 8.81
C GLN A 37 -12.18 -24.73 8.14
N ALA A 38 -11.88 -24.01 7.03
CA ALA A 38 -12.77 -23.11 6.36
C ALA A 38 -12.93 -23.46 4.87
N ASP A 39 -13.95 -22.92 4.26
CA ASP A 39 -14.08 -22.87 2.79
C ASP A 39 -13.42 -21.57 2.30
N ALA A 40 -12.10 -21.64 2.12
CA ALA A 40 -11.28 -20.48 1.75
C ALA A 40 -11.55 -20.04 0.31
N PRO A 41 -12.05 -18.80 0.07
CA PRO A 41 -12.31 -18.32 -1.27
C PRO A 41 -11.00 -17.99 -1.98
N ILE A 42 -10.89 -18.41 -3.24
CA ILE A 42 -9.82 -18.06 -4.17
C ILE A 42 -10.47 -17.47 -5.42
N TRP A 43 -9.93 -16.36 -5.92
CA TRP A 43 -10.47 -15.69 -7.10
C TRP A 43 -9.36 -15.04 -7.93
N GLY A 44 -9.71 -14.61 -9.12
CA GLY A 44 -8.80 -13.91 -10.02
C GLY A 44 -9.38 -13.77 -11.40
N GLU A 45 -8.51 -13.57 -12.36
CA GLU A 45 -8.85 -13.47 -13.77
C GLU A 45 -8.24 -14.60 -14.59
N ALA A 46 -8.91 -15.01 -15.65
CA ALA A 46 -8.48 -15.96 -16.62
C ALA A 46 -9.04 -15.60 -18.00
N LYS A 47 -8.74 -16.36 -19.02
CA LYS A 47 -9.40 -16.17 -20.31
C LYS A 47 -10.93 -16.33 -20.16
N PRO A 48 -11.75 -15.41 -20.71
CA PRO A 48 -13.21 -15.51 -20.67
C PRO A 48 -13.73 -16.89 -21.06
N MET A 49 -14.74 -17.36 -20.34
CA MET A 49 -15.37 -18.67 -20.55
C MET A 49 -14.42 -19.87 -20.48
N LYS A 50 -13.25 -19.72 -19.85
CA LYS A 50 -12.27 -20.78 -19.65
C LYS A 50 -12.48 -21.46 -18.30
N ALA A 51 -12.36 -22.79 -18.27
CA ALA A 51 -12.33 -23.53 -17.02
C ALA A 51 -11.04 -23.24 -16.27
N VAL A 52 -11.16 -22.93 -14.98
CA VAL A 52 -10.05 -22.74 -14.05
C VAL A 52 -10.08 -23.86 -13.03
N LYS A 53 -8.96 -24.54 -12.85
CA LYS A 53 -8.80 -25.62 -11.87
C LYS A 53 -7.79 -25.20 -10.80
N VAL A 54 -8.11 -25.50 -9.55
CA VAL A 54 -7.25 -25.30 -8.38
C VAL A 54 -7.05 -26.66 -7.71
N THR A 55 -5.80 -27.11 -7.64
CA THR A 55 -5.45 -28.38 -6.96
C THR A 55 -4.66 -28.06 -5.72
N THR A 56 -5.07 -28.63 -4.62
CA THR A 56 -4.50 -28.47 -3.29
C THR A 56 -3.55 -29.62 -2.96
N SER A 57 -2.37 -29.32 -2.41
CA SER A 57 -1.39 -30.37 -2.07
C SER A 57 -1.69 -31.09 -0.75
N TRP A 58 -2.53 -30.53 0.11
CA TRP A 58 -2.85 -31.14 1.42
C TRP A 58 -3.79 -32.35 1.36
N ASP A 59 -4.62 -32.44 0.32
CA ASP A 59 -5.56 -33.57 0.14
C ASP A 59 -5.62 -34.06 -1.33
N GLY A 60 -4.88 -33.42 -2.23
CA GLY A 60 -4.83 -33.75 -3.66
C GLY A 60 -6.11 -33.47 -4.44
N LYS A 61 -7.09 -32.78 -3.83
CA LYS A 61 -8.35 -32.47 -4.49
C LYS A 61 -8.19 -31.37 -5.52
N THR A 62 -8.98 -31.49 -6.59
CA THR A 62 -9.09 -30.47 -7.63
C THR A 62 -10.49 -29.85 -7.58
N TYR A 63 -10.53 -28.53 -7.47
CA TYR A 63 -11.72 -27.70 -7.53
C TYR A 63 -11.77 -27.03 -8.91
N GLU A 64 -12.94 -26.88 -9.49
CA GLU A 64 -13.11 -26.33 -10.83
C GLU A 64 -14.23 -25.29 -10.86
N THR A 65 -14.02 -24.22 -11.62
CA THR A 65 -15.01 -23.19 -11.94
C THR A 65 -14.81 -22.70 -13.36
N LEU A 66 -15.81 -21.97 -13.89
CA LEU A 66 -15.74 -21.32 -15.18
C LEU A 66 -15.57 -19.81 -14.99
N ALA A 67 -14.60 -19.23 -15.68
CA ALA A 67 -14.49 -17.77 -15.75
C ALA A 67 -15.70 -17.18 -16.49
N ASP A 68 -16.19 -16.02 -16.03
CA ASP A 68 -17.32 -15.33 -16.66
C ASP A 68 -16.91 -14.70 -18.01
N LYS A 69 -17.84 -13.92 -18.60
CA LYS A 69 -17.60 -13.25 -19.89
C LYS A 69 -16.54 -12.16 -19.81
N GLU A 70 -16.33 -11.62 -18.63
CA GLU A 70 -15.29 -10.64 -18.32
C GLU A 70 -13.96 -11.29 -17.90
N GLY A 71 -13.92 -12.62 -17.79
CA GLY A 71 -12.74 -13.38 -17.39
C GLY A 71 -12.58 -13.55 -15.88
N ARG A 72 -13.50 -13.08 -15.04
CA ARG A 72 -13.45 -13.20 -13.59
C ARG A 72 -13.92 -14.57 -13.14
N TRP A 73 -13.23 -15.13 -12.17
CA TRP A 73 -13.58 -16.41 -11.59
C TRP A 73 -13.42 -16.40 -10.07
N LYS A 74 -14.19 -17.25 -9.40
CA LYS A 74 -14.11 -17.50 -7.96
C LYS A 74 -14.51 -18.93 -7.67
N LEU A 75 -13.81 -19.55 -6.73
CA LEU A 75 -14.18 -20.82 -6.11
C LEU A 75 -13.75 -20.83 -4.64
N SER A 76 -14.14 -21.86 -3.91
CA SER A 76 -13.64 -22.08 -2.54
C SER A 76 -12.94 -23.42 -2.46
N VAL A 77 -11.83 -23.47 -1.70
CA VAL A 77 -11.12 -24.69 -1.38
C VAL A 77 -11.31 -25.01 0.10
N ARG A 78 -11.58 -26.29 0.44
CA ARG A 78 -11.69 -26.70 1.83
C ARG A 78 -10.29 -26.83 2.44
N THR A 79 -10.02 -26.08 3.50
CA THR A 79 -8.77 -26.15 4.26
C THR A 79 -8.88 -27.13 5.41
N PRO A 80 -7.84 -27.90 5.72
CA PRO A 80 -7.76 -28.78 6.89
C PRO A 80 -7.46 -27.98 8.18
N GLU A 81 -7.08 -28.69 9.24
CA GLU A 81 -6.45 -28.11 10.42
C GLU A 81 -5.12 -27.43 10.08
N ALA A 82 -4.66 -26.56 10.99
CA ALA A 82 -3.44 -25.80 10.84
C ALA A 82 -2.23 -26.68 10.47
N GLY A 83 -1.41 -26.19 9.57
CA GLY A 83 -0.23 -26.91 9.10
C GLY A 83 0.41 -26.29 7.86
N GLY A 84 1.29 -27.03 7.24
CA GLY A 84 2.05 -26.63 6.05
C GLY A 84 3.56 -26.85 6.22
N PRO A 85 4.37 -26.42 5.22
CA PRO A 85 3.97 -25.70 4.02
C PRO A 85 3.31 -26.57 2.95
N TYR A 86 2.36 -26.00 2.23
CA TYR A 86 1.64 -26.60 1.13
C TYR A 86 1.84 -25.84 -0.18
N GLU A 87 1.29 -26.41 -1.27
CA GLU A 87 1.24 -25.77 -2.57
C GLU A 87 -0.22 -25.71 -3.08
N LEU A 88 -0.57 -24.63 -3.78
CA LEU A 88 -1.73 -24.56 -4.65
C LEU A 88 -1.30 -24.52 -6.11
N THR A 89 -1.80 -25.43 -6.89
CA THR A 89 -1.60 -25.42 -8.34
C THR A 89 -2.86 -24.93 -9.04
N LEU A 90 -2.74 -23.83 -9.77
CA LEU A 90 -3.83 -23.26 -10.56
C LEU A 90 -3.53 -23.46 -12.04
N THR A 91 -4.58 -23.69 -12.84
CA THR A 91 -4.44 -23.80 -14.30
C THR A 91 -5.72 -23.43 -15.03
N ASP A 92 -5.57 -22.72 -16.14
CA ASP A 92 -6.56 -22.52 -17.20
C ASP A 92 -6.05 -23.12 -18.55
N GLY A 93 -5.05 -24.01 -18.47
CA GLY A 93 -4.25 -24.53 -19.54
C GLY A 93 -2.77 -24.19 -19.40
N GLN A 94 -2.43 -23.15 -18.61
CA GLN A 94 -1.07 -22.87 -18.15
C GLN A 94 -1.01 -23.01 -16.63
N LYS A 95 0.04 -23.67 -16.14
CA LYS A 95 0.25 -23.95 -14.73
C LYS A 95 0.83 -22.74 -14.01
N LEU A 96 0.19 -22.35 -12.90
CA LEU A 96 0.69 -21.42 -11.89
C LEU A 96 0.75 -22.19 -10.56
N VAL A 97 1.84 -22.07 -9.81
CA VAL A 97 1.98 -22.73 -8.51
C VAL A 97 2.30 -21.66 -7.47
N LEU A 98 1.48 -21.61 -6.43
CA LEU A 98 1.76 -20.86 -5.21
C LEU A 98 2.41 -21.80 -4.20
N LYS A 99 3.56 -21.38 -3.69
CA LYS A 99 4.41 -22.20 -2.82
C LYS A 99 4.44 -21.69 -1.39
N ASN A 100 4.85 -22.56 -0.48
CA ASN A 100 5.03 -22.26 0.92
C ASN A 100 3.75 -21.69 1.55
N VAL A 101 2.59 -22.19 1.12
CA VAL A 101 1.27 -21.83 1.63
C VAL A 101 1.08 -22.48 3.00
N MET A 102 0.73 -21.67 4.00
CA MET A 102 0.40 -22.18 5.34
C MET A 102 -1.11 -22.19 5.52
N ILE A 103 -1.59 -23.04 6.40
CA ILE A 103 -2.97 -23.07 6.88
C ILE A 103 -2.95 -22.79 8.37
N GLY A 104 -3.71 -21.80 8.81
CA GLY A 104 -3.71 -21.35 10.21
C GLY A 104 -4.74 -20.26 10.46
N GLU A 105 -4.41 -19.31 11.31
CA GLU A 105 -5.26 -18.16 11.64
C GLU A 105 -4.92 -16.96 10.76
N VAL A 106 -5.93 -16.33 10.18
CA VAL A 106 -5.76 -15.12 9.36
C VAL A 106 -6.46 -13.95 10.01
N TRP A 107 -5.72 -12.86 10.26
CA TRP A 107 -6.22 -11.67 10.94
C TRP A 107 -6.06 -10.42 10.09
N ILE A 108 -7.12 -9.61 10.02
CA ILE A 108 -7.08 -8.27 9.44
C ILE A 108 -6.75 -7.27 10.55
N CYS A 109 -5.59 -6.63 10.44
CA CYS A 109 -5.05 -5.69 11.40
C CYS A 109 -5.31 -4.27 10.89
N SER A 110 -6.46 -3.71 11.25
CA SER A 110 -7.02 -2.46 10.73
C SER A 110 -7.13 -1.41 11.84
N GLY A 111 -7.19 -0.15 11.47
CA GLY A 111 -7.34 0.99 12.37
C GLY A 111 -6.49 2.18 11.96
N GLN A 112 -6.15 3.02 12.92
CA GLN A 112 -5.33 4.20 12.67
C GLN A 112 -3.94 4.11 13.35
N SER A 113 -3.40 5.22 13.86
CA SER A 113 -1.99 5.39 14.30
C SER A 113 -1.48 4.28 15.22
N ASN A 114 -2.26 3.80 16.20
CA ASN A 114 -1.79 2.76 17.11
C ASN A 114 -1.62 1.39 16.41
N MET A 115 -2.44 1.12 15.41
CA MET A 115 -2.28 -0.09 14.59
C MET A 115 -1.22 0.12 13.51
N GLU A 116 -1.05 1.34 13.00
CA GLU A 116 -0.07 1.64 11.97
C GLU A 116 1.36 1.68 12.48
N MET A 117 1.57 2.05 13.74
CA MET A 117 2.90 2.24 14.33
C MET A 117 3.82 1.05 14.04
N PRO A 118 4.92 1.26 13.27
CA PRO A 118 5.83 0.18 12.94
C PRO A 118 6.68 -0.24 14.15
N LEU A 119 7.17 -1.47 14.12
CA LEU A 119 8.01 -2.01 15.20
C LEU A 119 9.26 -1.14 15.42
N LYS A 120 9.89 -0.66 14.35
CA LYS A 120 11.08 0.22 14.41
C LYS A 120 10.75 1.68 14.68
N GLY A 121 9.50 2.10 14.43
CA GLY A 121 9.18 3.51 14.29
C GLY A 121 8.78 4.23 15.57
N TRP A 122 8.88 5.57 15.50
CA TRP A 122 8.35 6.57 16.42
C TRP A 122 8.88 6.51 17.84
N GLY A 123 9.90 5.67 18.14
CA GLY A 123 10.51 5.56 19.46
C GLY A 123 9.56 5.13 20.57
N LYS A 124 8.46 4.43 20.26
CA LYS A 124 7.41 4.03 21.19
C LYS A 124 7.52 2.58 21.68
N VAL A 125 8.22 1.74 20.92
CA VAL A 125 8.45 0.33 21.29
C VAL A 125 9.78 0.26 22.05
N LEU A 126 9.72 -0.17 23.30
CA LEU A 126 10.93 -0.37 24.12
C LEU A 126 11.78 -1.51 23.53
N ASP A 127 13.08 -1.33 23.53
CA ASP A 127 14.06 -2.34 23.07
C ASP A 127 13.74 -2.91 21.66
N TYR A 128 13.13 -2.11 20.77
CA TYR A 128 12.69 -2.57 19.45
C TYR A 128 13.82 -3.21 18.62
N GLU A 129 15.05 -2.79 18.79
CA GLU A 129 16.21 -3.36 18.10
C GLU A 129 16.45 -4.81 18.49
N LYS A 130 16.31 -5.15 19.79
CA LYS A 130 16.39 -6.52 20.28
C LYS A 130 15.23 -7.36 19.78
N GLU A 131 14.03 -6.77 19.79
CA GLU A 131 12.82 -7.43 19.29
C GLU A 131 12.94 -7.77 17.80
N ILE A 132 13.41 -6.81 16.99
CA ILE A 132 13.68 -7.04 15.56
C ILE A 132 14.70 -8.15 15.37
N ALA A 133 15.84 -8.09 16.10
CA ALA A 133 16.89 -9.10 15.98
C ALA A 133 16.41 -10.52 16.33
N ALA A 134 15.43 -10.64 17.24
CA ALA A 134 14.83 -11.90 17.67
C ALA A 134 13.66 -12.38 16.77
N ALA A 135 13.16 -11.55 15.86
CA ALA A 135 11.95 -11.78 15.09
C ALA A 135 12.11 -12.82 13.96
N ASN A 136 12.60 -14.01 14.28
CA ASN A 136 12.69 -15.14 13.36
C ASN A 136 11.51 -16.10 13.60
N HIS A 137 10.33 -15.73 13.08
CA HIS A 137 9.08 -16.48 13.27
C HIS A 137 8.55 -17.04 11.94
N PRO A 138 9.04 -18.19 11.46
CA PRO A 138 8.67 -18.72 10.15
C PRO A 138 7.19 -19.09 10.01
N ASN A 139 6.48 -19.24 11.12
CA ASN A 139 5.03 -19.49 11.13
C ASN A 139 4.19 -18.21 11.09
N ILE A 140 4.81 -17.02 11.21
CA ILE A 140 4.10 -15.75 11.06
C ILE A 140 4.35 -15.20 9.66
N ARG A 141 3.29 -14.77 9.00
CA ARG A 141 3.33 -14.20 7.66
C ARG A 141 2.72 -12.81 7.66
N LEU A 142 3.37 -11.90 6.98
CA LEU A 142 3.07 -10.48 6.97
C LEU A 142 2.63 -10.06 5.57
N LEU A 143 1.45 -9.46 5.44
CA LEU A 143 0.99 -8.80 4.22
C LEU A 143 0.71 -7.34 4.54
N HIS A 144 1.40 -6.42 3.87
CA HIS A 144 1.26 -4.99 4.09
C HIS A 144 0.52 -4.35 2.92
N VAL A 145 -0.68 -3.84 3.18
CA VAL A 145 -1.51 -3.13 2.20
C VAL A 145 -1.04 -1.68 2.10
N GLU A 146 -0.90 -1.16 0.88
CA GLU A 146 -0.53 0.24 0.65
C GLU A 146 -1.70 1.19 0.93
N HIS A 147 -1.38 2.41 1.31
CA HIS A 147 -2.35 3.50 1.41
C HIS A 147 -2.78 3.96 0.02
N VAL A 148 -4.00 3.65 -0.35
CA VAL A 148 -4.59 4.06 -1.63
C VAL A 148 -5.95 4.67 -1.38
N THR A 149 -6.17 5.86 -1.93
CA THR A 149 -7.49 6.51 -1.92
C THR A 149 -8.23 6.23 -3.21
N SER A 150 -9.52 5.96 -3.12
CA SER A 150 -10.44 5.83 -4.26
C SER A 150 -11.79 6.44 -3.92
N THR A 151 -12.49 6.99 -4.92
CA THR A 151 -13.85 7.50 -4.79
C THR A 151 -14.91 6.40 -4.95
N GLN A 152 -14.47 5.20 -5.33
CA GLN A 152 -15.30 4.01 -5.51
C GLN A 152 -14.60 2.80 -4.86
N PRO A 153 -15.36 1.79 -4.40
CA PRO A 153 -14.78 0.53 -3.98
C PRO A 153 -13.96 -0.11 -5.10
N GLU A 154 -12.73 -0.51 -4.80
CA GLU A 154 -11.88 -1.22 -5.73
C GLU A 154 -12.11 -2.73 -5.65
N THR A 155 -11.76 -3.43 -6.72
CA THR A 155 -11.87 -4.89 -6.80
C THR A 155 -10.61 -5.60 -6.32
N ASP A 156 -9.53 -4.85 -6.13
CA ASP A 156 -8.23 -5.36 -5.72
C ASP A 156 -7.51 -4.36 -4.80
N ILE A 157 -6.47 -4.84 -4.11
CA ILE A 157 -5.63 -4.05 -3.22
C ILE A 157 -4.23 -3.88 -3.81
N LYS A 158 -3.57 -2.78 -3.45
CA LYS A 158 -2.13 -2.64 -3.65
C LYS A 158 -1.40 -3.06 -2.38
N ILE A 159 -0.33 -3.80 -2.55
CA ILE A 159 0.48 -4.32 -1.45
C ILE A 159 1.93 -3.92 -1.60
N ARG A 160 2.64 -3.85 -0.49
CA ARG A 160 4.10 -3.72 -0.45
C ARG A 160 4.78 -5.07 -0.70
N ASP A 161 6.05 -5.04 -1.04
CA ASP A 161 6.96 -6.20 -1.02
C ASP A 161 6.54 -7.38 -1.91
N ASN A 162 5.73 -7.13 -2.93
CA ASN A 162 5.28 -8.12 -3.93
C ASN A 162 4.54 -9.35 -3.34
N GLY A 163 3.95 -9.25 -2.15
CA GLY A 163 3.18 -10.35 -1.57
C GLY A 163 3.45 -10.58 -0.08
N TRP A 164 3.06 -11.77 0.37
CA TRP A 164 3.27 -12.21 1.73
C TRP A 164 4.74 -12.42 2.03
N GLN A 165 5.18 -11.88 3.17
CA GLN A 165 6.54 -12.02 3.68
C GLN A 165 6.57 -12.97 4.87
N VAL A 166 7.60 -13.80 4.95
CA VAL A 166 7.90 -14.56 6.17
C VAL A 166 8.41 -13.59 7.23
N CYS A 167 7.90 -13.64 8.45
CA CYS A 167 8.35 -12.78 9.53
C CYS A 167 9.82 -13.07 9.87
N SER A 168 10.64 -12.05 9.73
CA SER A 168 12.09 -12.10 9.95
C SER A 168 12.61 -10.73 10.39
N PRO A 169 13.86 -10.63 10.87
CA PRO A 169 14.51 -9.35 11.16
C PRO A 169 14.55 -8.37 9.97
N LEU A 170 14.42 -8.88 8.73
CA LEU A 170 14.43 -8.05 7.52
C LEU A 170 13.04 -7.51 7.15
N THR A 171 11.98 -8.24 7.50
CA THR A 171 10.61 -7.97 7.03
C THR A 171 9.73 -7.29 8.08
N VAL A 172 10.04 -7.47 9.37
CA VAL A 172 9.22 -6.95 10.47
C VAL A 172 9.43 -5.48 10.85
N PRO A 173 10.59 -4.82 10.58
CA PRO A 173 10.87 -3.48 11.11
C PRO A 173 9.80 -2.43 10.78
N GLU A 174 9.29 -2.44 9.56
CA GLU A 174 8.28 -1.50 9.07
C GLU A 174 6.83 -2.05 9.18
N PHE A 175 6.66 -3.23 9.77
CA PHE A 175 5.35 -3.82 9.99
C PHE A 175 4.74 -3.34 11.30
N SER A 176 3.41 -3.35 11.41
CA SER A 176 2.68 -2.96 12.62
C SER A 176 3.20 -3.67 13.87
N ALA A 177 3.65 -2.91 14.87
CA ALA A 177 4.06 -3.45 16.16
C ALA A 177 2.91 -4.17 16.87
N THR A 178 1.73 -3.55 16.88
CA THR A 178 0.52 -4.12 17.51
C THR A 178 0.14 -5.45 16.87
N ALA A 179 0.10 -5.50 15.54
CA ALA A 179 -0.21 -6.73 14.81
C ALA A 179 0.86 -7.81 15.04
N TYR A 180 2.15 -7.43 15.02
CA TYR A 180 3.26 -8.35 15.23
C TYR A 180 3.20 -9.01 16.61
N PHE A 181 3.08 -8.23 17.69
CA PHE A 181 3.01 -8.77 19.05
C PHE A 181 1.78 -9.65 19.24
N PHE A 182 0.62 -9.23 18.72
CA PHE A 182 -0.59 -10.04 18.74
C PHE A 182 -0.38 -11.38 18.00
N GLY A 183 0.12 -11.34 16.77
CA GLY A 183 0.33 -12.53 15.95
C GLY A 183 1.35 -13.50 16.58
N ARG A 184 2.41 -12.97 17.20
CA ARG A 184 3.39 -13.76 17.91
C ARG A 184 2.75 -14.52 19.09
N GLU A 185 1.98 -13.80 19.91
CA GLU A 185 1.30 -14.40 21.07
C GLU A 185 0.34 -15.53 20.65
N ILE A 186 -0.45 -15.32 19.60
CA ILE A 186 -1.37 -16.34 19.06
C ILE A 186 -0.57 -17.53 18.51
N SER A 187 0.46 -17.30 17.70
CA SER A 187 1.24 -18.36 17.09
C SER A 187 1.94 -19.22 18.12
N GLU A 188 2.52 -18.63 19.17
CA GLU A 188 3.20 -19.33 20.24
C GLU A 188 2.23 -20.12 21.13
N LYS A 189 1.13 -19.50 21.56
CA LYS A 189 0.18 -20.15 22.50
C LYS A 189 -0.64 -21.24 21.85
N GLN A 190 -1.03 -21.07 20.60
CA GLN A 190 -1.86 -22.06 19.90
C GLN A 190 -1.04 -23.00 19.02
N ASN A 191 0.25 -22.72 18.84
CA ASN A 191 1.15 -23.48 17.98
C ASN A 191 0.61 -23.63 16.54
N VAL A 192 0.10 -22.52 15.97
CA VAL A 192 -0.46 -22.46 14.62
C VAL A 192 0.22 -21.40 13.77
N PRO A 193 0.26 -21.58 12.45
CA PRO A 193 0.62 -20.48 11.56
C PRO A 193 -0.34 -19.30 11.66
N VAL A 194 0.19 -18.07 11.55
CA VAL A 194 -0.60 -16.84 11.64
C VAL A 194 -0.29 -15.94 10.44
N GLY A 195 -1.32 -15.56 9.70
CA GLY A 195 -1.26 -14.56 8.65
C GLY A 195 -1.81 -13.22 9.14
N LEU A 196 -1.03 -12.17 9.03
CA LEU A 196 -1.39 -10.80 9.44
C LEU A 196 -1.53 -9.93 8.20
N ILE A 197 -2.74 -9.43 7.95
CA ILE A 197 -3.04 -8.49 6.86
C ILE A 197 -3.14 -7.09 7.46
N HIS A 198 -2.11 -6.29 7.28
CA HIS A 198 -2.03 -4.94 7.83
C HIS A 198 -2.64 -3.92 6.87
N THR A 199 -3.75 -3.27 7.28
CA THR A 199 -4.53 -2.33 6.45
C THR A 199 -4.76 -0.97 7.13
N SER A 200 -4.06 -0.64 8.21
CA SER A 200 -4.25 0.60 8.98
C SER A 200 -3.84 1.86 8.22
N TRP A 201 -4.39 3.00 8.65
CA TRP A 201 -3.99 4.32 8.16
C TRP A 201 -4.17 5.37 9.27
N GLY A 202 -3.06 5.92 9.75
CA GLY A 202 -3.04 6.93 10.81
C GLY A 202 -3.78 8.22 10.43
N GLY A 203 -4.43 8.84 11.41
CA GLY A 203 -5.21 10.06 11.20
C GLY A 203 -6.58 9.86 10.57
N THR A 204 -7.01 8.62 10.29
CA THR A 204 -8.35 8.35 9.75
C THR A 204 -9.41 8.32 10.85
N ASN A 205 -10.61 8.80 10.52
CA ASN A 205 -11.79 8.69 11.36
C ASN A 205 -12.43 7.30 11.20
N VAL A 206 -13.29 6.90 12.15
CA VAL A 206 -13.97 5.60 12.13
C VAL A 206 -14.83 5.39 10.89
N GLU A 207 -15.43 6.45 10.38
CA GLU A 207 -16.27 6.44 9.18
C GLU A 207 -15.51 5.96 7.94
N SER A 208 -14.18 6.21 7.88
CA SER A 208 -13.33 5.74 6.79
C SER A 208 -13.23 4.20 6.70
N TRP A 209 -13.63 3.50 7.76
CA TRP A 209 -13.61 2.04 7.88
C TRP A 209 -15.00 1.40 7.76
N ILE A 210 -16.04 2.22 7.50
CA ILE A 210 -17.42 1.78 7.28
C ILE A 210 -17.71 1.82 5.78
N SER A 211 -18.40 0.80 5.26
CA SER A 211 -18.73 0.77 3.83
C SER A 211 -19.61 1.97 3.44
N GLY A 212 -19.34 2.57 2.28
CA GLY A 212 -20.15 3.68 1.76
C GLY A 212 -21.63 3.34 1.60
N LYS A 213 -21.98 2.05 1.44
CA LYS A 213 -23.37 1.61 1.44
C LYS A 213 -24.05 1.83 2.80
N VAL A 214 -23.37 1.45 3.88
CA VAL A 214 -23.90 1.63 5.25
C VAL A 214 -23.95 3.12 5.60
N LEU A 215 -22.87 3.88 5.30
CA LEU A 215 -22.85 5.32 5.56
C LEU A 215 -23.94 6.08 4.80
N GLN A 216 -24.30 5.64 3.60
CA GLN A 216 -25.37 6.26 2.82
C GLN A 216 -26.77 6.11 3.46
N GLU A 217 -26.98 5.07 4.28
CA GLU A 217 -28.20 4.87 5.07
C GLU A 217 -28.27 5.75 6.33
N MET A 218 -27.14 6.40 6.69
CA MET A 218 -27.04 7.27 7.87
C MET A 218 -27.24 8.74 7.44
N PRO A 219 -28.22 9.47 8.01
CA PRO A 219 -28.57 10.85 7.58
C PRO A 219 -27.36 11.80 7.58
N ASP A 220 -26.47 11.70 8.57
CA ASP A 220 -25.32 12.58 8.73
C ASP A 220 -24.23 12.37 7.67
N PHE A 221 -24.20 11.21 7.01
CA PHE A 221 -23.15 10.83 6.08
C PHE A 221 -23.62 10.64 4.63
N SER A 222 -24.93 10.53 4.37
CA SER A 222 -25.45 10.25 3.04
C SER A 222 -24.97 11.26 2.00
N LYS A 223 -25.03 12.55 2.34
CA LYS A 223 -24.56 13.64 1.48
C LYS A 223 -23.05 13.58 1.23
N VAL A 224 -22.26 13.26 2.24
CA VAL A 224 -20.80 13.12 2.12
C VAL A 224 -20.44 11.98 1.15
N VAL A 225 -21.16 10.85 1.23
CA VAL A 225 -20.94 9.71 0.32
C VAL A 225 -21.29 10.07 -1.12
N GLU A 226 -22.38 10.82 -1.35
CA GLU A 226 -22.77 11.32 -2.67
C GLU A 226 -21.71 12.26 -3.24
N ASP A 227 -21.23 13.20 -2.44
CA ASP A 227 -20.19 14.16 -2.84
C ASP A 227 -18.89 13.45 -3.22
N ILE A 228 -18.45 12.45 -2.43
CA ILE A 228 -17.28 11.65 -2.74
C ILE A 228 -17.43 10.90 -4.07
N ARG A 229 -18.61 10.29 -4.32
CA ARG A 229 -18.88 9.58 -5.57
C ARG A 229 -18.92 10.50 -6.80
N ALA A 230 -19.29 11.75 -6.60
CA ALA A 230 -19.31 12.77 -7.64
C ALA A 230 -17.96 13.45 -7.89
N MET A 231 -16.94 13.18 -7.05
CA MET A 231 -15.62 13.77 -7.22
C MET A 231 -14.98 13.36 -8.55
N PRO A 232 -14.27 14.28 -9.21
CA PRO A 232 -13.43 13.94 -10.35
C PRO A 232 -12.39 12.87 -10.02
N ASP A 233 -11.78 12.30 -11.04
CA ASP A 233 -10.67 11.38 -10.81
C ASP A 233 -9.49 12.05 -10.08
N LYS A 234 -8.67 11.23 -9.42
CA LYS A 234 -7.57 11.69 -8.57
C LYS A 234 -6.54 12.56 -9.33
N ALA A 235 -6.33 12.31 -10.62
CA ALA A 235 -5.36 13.06 -11.40
C ALA A 235 -5.88 14.47 -11.68
N ALA A 236 -7.16 14.62 -12.02
CA ALA A 236 -7.82 15.91 -12.20
C ALA A 236 -7.83 16.72 -10.89
N MET A 237 -8.22 16.09 -9.77
CA MET A 237 -8.19 16.72 -8.45
C MET A 237 -6.81 17.23 -8.07
N LYS A 238 -5.76 16.41 -8.33
CA LYS A 238 -4.37 16.79 -8.06
C LYS A 238 -3.94 17.98 -8.93
N ALA A 239 -4.32 17.99 -10.20
CA ALA A 239 -3.99 19.09 -11.11
C ALA A 239 -4.64 20.40 -10.65
N ASP A 240 -5.91 20.38 -10.29
CA ASP A 240 -6.63 21.54 -9.76
C ASP A 240 -6.04 22.04 -8.44
N TYR A 241 -5.71 21.10 -7.52
CA TYR A 241 -5.01 21.46 -6.29
C TYR A 241 -3.66 22.12 -6.52
N LEU A 242 -2.83 21.58 -7.40
CA LEU A 242 -1.52 22.16 -7.70
C LEU A 242 -1.64 23.55 -8.31
N LYS A 243 -2.62 23.76 -9.20
CA LYS A 243 -2.92 25.08 -9.78
C LYS A 243 -3.39 26.08 -8.73
N ALA A 244 -4.28 25.64 -7.82
CA ALA A 244 -4.75 26.46 -6.71
C ALA A 244 -3.61 26.81 -5.74
N LEU A 245 -2.74 25.84 -5.44
CA LEU A 245 -1.56 26.02 -4.59
C LEU A 245 -0.56 27.02 -5.21
N GLU A 246 -0.30 26.91 -6.51
CA GLU A 246 0.55 27.86 -7.23
C GLU A 246 -0.02 29.29 -7.17
N ALA A 247 -1.31 29.45 -7.43
CA ALA A 247 -1.99 30.74 -7.33
C ALA A 247 -1.94 31.32 -5.91
N TRP A 248 -2.10 30.47 -4.90
CA TRP A 248 -1.99 30.86 -3.49
C TRP A 248 -0.56 31.31 -3.15
N ASN A 249 0.44 30.51 -3.50
CA ASN A 249 1.85 30.82 -3.27
C ASN A 249 2.24 32.16 -3.87
N ASN A 250 1.80 32.45 -5.12
CA ASN A 250 2.08 33.74 -5.79
C ASN A 250 1.41 34.93 -5.11
N ARG A 251 0.25 34.71 -4.49
CA ARG A 251 -0.45 35.75 -3.76
C ARG A 251 0.22 36.09 -2.44
N VAL A 252 0.75 35.09 -1.73
CA VAL A 252 1.34 35.24 -0.40
C VAL A 252 2.84 35.50 -0.43
N ASP A 253 3.53 35.19 -1.52
CA ASP A 253 4.97 35.41 -1.70
C ASP A 253 5.30 35.77 -3.15
N GLU A 254 5.52 37.04 -3.39
CA GLU A 254 5.85 37.56 -4.71
C GLU A 254 7.10 36.87 -5.29
N GLY A 255 7.02 36.51 -6.58
CA GLY A 255 8.10 35.82 -7.28
C GLY A 255 8.20 34.32 -7.03
N PHE A 256 7.34 33.73 -6.19
CA PHE A 256 7.40 32.30 -5.87
C PHE A 256 7.24 31.41 -7.12
N ALA A 257 6.25 31.67 -7.99
CA ALA A 257 6.04 30.89 -9.21
C ALA A 257 7.20 31.00 -10.23
N ALA A 258 7.90 32.12 -10.21
CA ALA A 258 9.10 32.31 -11.02
C ALA A 258 10.34 31.61 -10.43
N GLY A 259 10.20 30.89 -9.32
CA GLY A 259 11.31 30.28 -8.60
C GLY A 259 12.26 31.26 -7.93
N LYS A 260 11.82 32.51 -7.77
CA LYS A 260 12.62 33.62 -7.19
C LYS A 260 11.77 34.37 -6.15
N PRO A 261 11.37 33.72 -5.05
CA PRO A 261 10.60 34.39 -4.03
C PRO A 261 11.42 35.55 -3.41
N VAL A 262 10.82 36.72 -3.30
CA VAL A 262 11.50 37.94 -2.78
C VAL A 262 12.11 37.67 -1.39
N ARG A 263 11.44 36.89 -0.57
CA ARG A 263 11.91 36.56 0.79
C ARG A 263 13.13 35.64 0.83
N ALA A 264 13.48 34.98 -0.27
CA ALA A 264 14.69 34.15 -0.38
C ALA A 264 15.93 34.99 -0.81
N GLU A 265 15.76 36.26 -1.17
CA GLU A 265 16.88 37.11 -1.58
C GLU A 265 17.90 37.29 -0.46
N VAL A 266 19.18 37.10 -0.79
CA VAL A 266 20.29 37.19 0.19
C VAL A 266 20.37 38.59 0.82
N SER A 267 20.08 39.63 0.01
CA SER A 267 20.14 41.05 0.41
C SER A 267 18.88 41.56 1.10
N LEU A 268 17.89 40.70 1.34
CA LEU A 268 16.64 41.11 2.03
C LEU A 268 16.96 41.67 3.42
N ASP A 269 16.41 42.85 3.71
CA ASP A 269 16.43 43.39 5.11
C ASP A 269 15.40 42.66 5.95
N ASP A 270 15.89 41.84 6.87
CA ASP A 270 15.09 41.02 7.79
C ASP A 270 15.11 41.56 9.24
N LYS A 271 15.59 42.80 9.47
CA LYS A 271 15.69 43.40 10.80
C LYS A 271 14.35 43.49 11.55
N ALA A 272 13.25 43.62 10.80
CA ALA A 272 11.89 43.68 11.35
C ALA A 272 11.29 42.29 11.65
N TRP A 273 12.00 41.21 11.29
CA TRP A 273 11.49 39.86 11.50
C TRP A 273 11.52 39.46 12.97
N GLY A 274 10.50 38.70 13.39
CA GLY A 274 10.47 38.08 14.71
C GLY A 274 11.53 36.96 14.85
N LYS A 275 11.61 36.39 16.03
CA LYS A 275 12.49 35.26 16.33
C LYS A 275 11.64 34.06 16.72
N LEU A 276 11.97 32.92 16.15
CA LEU A 276 11.40 31.63 16.52
C LEU A 276 12.53 30.66 16.88
N ASN A 277 12.25 29.73 17.79
CA ASN A 277 13.17 28.68 18.18
C ASN A 277 12.87 27.41 17.37
N PHE A 278 13.87 26.88 16.70
CA PHE A 278 13.80 25.63 15.92
C PHE A 278 14.91 24.65 16.35
N PRO A 279 14.57 23.35 16.37
CA PRO A 279 13.25 22.73 16.18
C PRO A 279 12.26 23.06 17.28
N GLY A 280 10.97 23.16 16.98
CA GLY A 280 9.91 23.44 17.94
C GLY A 280 8.55 23.72 17.28
N MET A 281 7.48 23.58 18.04
CA MET A 281 6.12 23.88 17.57
C MET A 281 5.91 25.40 17.47
N VAL A 282 5.53 25.87 16.29
CA VAL A 282 5.36 27.31 16.03
C VAL A 282 4.16 27.91 16.78
N ASP A 283 3.09 27.16 16.94
CA ASP A 283 1.85 27.56 17.63
C ASP A 283 2.11 27.91 19.10
N GLN A 284 3.14 27.29 19.72
CA GLN A 284 3.54 27.51 21.09
C GLN A 284 4.47 28.73 21.27
N GLN A 285 4.80 29.42 20.17
CA GLN A 285 5.74 30.54 20.16
C GLN A 285 5.07 31.89 19.85
N GLY A 286 3.77 31.99 20.15
CA GLY A 286 3.02 33.23 20.06
C GLY A 286 2.38 33.50 18.69
N LEU A 287 2.41 32.54 17.77
CA LEU A 287 1.73 32.65 16.47
C LEU A 287 0.27 32.17 16.51
N GLY A 288 -0.16 31.49 17.60
CA GLY A 288 -1.50 30.93 17.70
C GLY A 288 -1.80 29.92 16.61
N ASP A 289 -3.06 29.80 16.21
CA ASP A 289 -3.50 28.93 15.11
C ASP A 289 -3.10 29.57 13.76
N PHE A 290 -1.84 29.42 13.39
CA PHE A 290 -1.28 30.02 12.19
C PHE A 290 -1.36 29.06 11.01
N ASP A 291 -2.18 29.41 10.01
CA ASP A 291 -2.20 28.75 8.71
C ASP A 291 -1.49 29.60 7.65
N GLY A 292 -0.32 29.19 7.18
CA GLY A 292 0.42 30.00 6.20
C GLY A 292 1.85 29.54 5.91
N LEU A 293 2.60 30.43 5.27
CA LEU A 293 4.01 30.26 5.00
C LEU A 293 4.85 30.99 6.05
N ILE A 294 5.87 30.31 6.58
CA ILE A 294 6.86 30.92 7.47
C ILE A 294 8.20 30.86 6.79
N TRP A 295 8.79 32.03 6.55
CA TRP A 295 10.16 32.14 6.09
C TRP A 295 11.10 32.23 7.28
N LEU A 296 12.06 31.32 7.31
CA LEU A 296 13.09 31.26 8.35
C LEU A 296 14.44 31.60 7.74
N ARG A 297 15.18 32.48 8.40
CA ARG A 297 16.55 32.85 8.00
C ARG A 297 17.51 32.66 9.16
N ARG A 298 18.66 32.12 8.87
CA ARG A 298 19.76 31.95 9.83
C ARG A 298 21.10 32.19 9.15
N THR A 299 21.89 33.08 9.69
CA THR A 299 23.28 33.22 9.29
C THR A 299 24.16 32.28 10.12
N VAL A 300 25.03 31.58 9.46
CA VAL A 300 25.99 30.67 10.10
C VAL A 300 27.39 31.00 9.58
N ASP A 301 28.31 31.27 10.51
CA ASP A 301 29.73 31.46 10.18
C ASP A 301 30.38 30.12 9.96
N ILE A 302 30.88 29.90 8.75
CA ILE A 302 31.58 28.65 8.40
C ILE A 302 33.09 28.85 8.67
N PRO A 303 33.70 28.01 9.50
CA PRO A 303 35.13 28.12 9.78
C PRO A 303 35.97 27.99 8.50
N ALA A 304 37.00 28.81 8.35
CA ALA A 304 37.87 28.77 7.18
C ALA A 304 38.54 27.38 6.97
N SER A 305 38.67 26.59 8.05
CA SER A 305 39.16 25.22 7.98
C SER A 305 38.24 24.22 7.25
N TRP A 306 37.03 24.65 6.91
CA TRP A 306 36.06 23.85 6.16
C TRP A 306 36.10 24.13 4.66
N ALA A 307 36.90 25.10 4.23
CA ALA A 307 37.04 25.39 2.81
C ALA A 307 37.45 24.15 2.00
N GLY A 308 36.76 23.88 0.92
CA GLY A 308 36.97 22.70 0.08
C GLY A 308 36.46 21.37 0.63
N LYS A 309 35.86 21.35 1.82
CA LYS A 309 35.25 20.14 2.40
C LYS A 309 33.76 20.01 2.01
N LYS A 310 33.30 18.78 1.91
CA LYS A 310 31.87 18.50 1.78
C LYS A 310 31.20 18.75 3.13
N VAL A 311 30.26 19.68 3.19
CA VAL A 311 29.50 20.03 4.40
C VAL A 311 28.05 19.62 4.19
N GLN A 312 27.45 19.05 5.23
CA GLN A 312 26.04 18.68 5.25
C GLN A 312 25.32 19.53 6.30
N LEU A 313 24.23 20.19 5.88
CA LEU A 313 23.32 20.85 6.80
C LEU A 313 22.24 19.84 7.20
N VAL A 314 22.12 19.59 8.50
CA VAL A 314 21.06 18.76 9.08
C VAL A 314 20.11 19.68 9.83
N LEU A 315 18.89 19.80 9.32
CA LEU A 315 17.79 20.50 9.99
C LEU A 315 17.01 19.44 10.77
N GLY A 316 17.07 19.49 12.11
CA GLY A 316 16.23 18.68 12.97
C GLY A 316 14.79 19.12 12.83
N ALA A 317 13.85 18.17 12.59
CA ALA A 317 12.41 18.38 12.56
C ALA A 317 11.73 17.61 13.68
#